data_84f6f072bac9cceec0aaae0005d7817d
#
_entry.id   84f6f072bac9cceec0aaae0005d7817d
#
_cell.length_a   1.000
_cell.length_b   1.000
_cell.length_c   1.000
_cell.angle_alpha   90.00
_cell.angle_beta   90.00
_cell.angle_gamma   90.00
#
_symmetry.space_group_name_H-M   'P 1'
#
loop_
_entity.id
_entity.type
_entity.pdbx_description
1 polymer ?
#
loop_
_entity_poly.entity_id
_entity_poly.type
_entity_poly.pdbx_seq_one_letter_code
_entity_poly.pdbx_strand_id
1 'polypeptide(L)'
;MQTPQLQHFYINEEQSIYLLSANDARKHKAWIRLCKQQLSKLGYQQIEFIGKGAYGFVFAGINEFSQSHVFKFSRVNLPQSVQDRLEEEAYMLSQVKHPNIPGAIKFERVGKQGILVMERAQGEDLDKICQRLGALPPVIIVSIARQLANILYYLRKGKPLVHGDIKPSNLVYDSETDKLSLIDWGSAVFAQRDEHGRAVDDNVMSLLSSDQQHTNARMGDVYFIGDEQLSGALSTPRFDEQGAAATLYALASGQISRFGTKIIPATSIGLPIELAKTLDAMLSDDVEQRNLAGDYFLKSLRHSHRMHLPILSTPPLAPDIPVWAQPRSKAVETVSYSSRKSFLKEHNTLDPIAKMDDVQLEKYYRNFMVGMADTEKGFIAAVGRLAQYPIVGGLVIHWQESGVFIDSNLAIYDPDSKAPLVLAVNNMVTMARGIKRIGVFKACFFNAKDTLHLERKSTEHQYKITGELQMPFEVGDVPTLEDKSRLHSYFEDGKDPEENLELPAEIMTELGWLNQIHHTGCIIFEALPNHLKIHSYLRLLNPRKQAAFRACLDRIMTHANKIQGHGISGFMKLPYKNTRQFSHIDRKADDFYPRNPKVIVAEATLPQTK
;
A
#
# COMPACT_ATOMS: atom_id res chain seq x y z
N MET A 1 -9.03 31.42 -10.52
CA MET A 1 -9.78 30.40 -9.77
C MET A 1 -9.00 29.12 -9.91
N GLN A 2 -8.31 28.70 -8.87
CA GLN A 2 -7.65 27.39 -8.84
C GLN A 2 -8.75 26.34 -8.84
N THR A 3 -8.72 25.47 -9.82
CA THR A 3 -9.57 24.26 -9.88
C THR A 3 -9.32 23.48 -8.59
N PRO A 4 -10.33 23.15 -7.79
CA PRO A 4 -10.13 22.31 -6.62
C PRO A 4 -9.51 20.99 -7.10
N GLN A 5 -8.31 20.69 -6.61
CA GLN A 5 -7.70 19.39 -6.85
C GLN A 5 -8.58 18.35 -6.16
N LEU A 6 -9.21 17.52 -6.96
CA LEU A 6 -9.92 16.35 -6.48
C LEU A 6 -8.98 15.49 -5.64
N GLN A 7 -9.31 15.35 -4.38
CA GLN A 7 -8.63 14.40 -3.51
C GLN A 7 -9.06 13.00 -3.91
N HIS A 8 -8.28 12.39 -4.77
CA HIS A 8 -8.55 11.04 -5.24
C HIS A 8 -8.46 10.05 -4.08
N PHE A 9 -9.37 9.11 -4.05
CA PHE A 9 -9.20 7.89 -3.28
C PHE A 9 -7.87 7.24 -3.69
N TYR A 10 -7.18 6.69 -2.71
CA TYR A 10 -5.88 6.10 -2.94
C TYR A 10 -6.04 4.87 -3.85
N ILE A 11 -5.57 5.00 -5.05
CA ILE A 11 -5.22 3.88 -5.91
C ILE A 11 -3.72 3.72 -5.73
N ASN A 12 -3.26 2.51 -5.41
CA ASN A 12 -1.83 2.20 -5.31
C ASN A 12 -1.04 2.91 -6.42
N GLU A 13 0.16 3.42 -6.13
CA GLU A 13 1.03 4.16 -7.08
C GLU A 13 1.23 3.44 -8.42
N GLU A 14 1.08 2.14 -8.44
CA GLU A 14 0.93 1.32 -9.64
C GLU A 14 -0.52 1.35 -10.12
N GLN A 15 -0.94 2.48 -10.69
CA GLN A 15 -2.24 2.48 -11.39
C GLN A 15 -2.25 1.38 -12.43
N SER A 16 -3.16 0.43 -12.27
CA SER A 16 -3.42 -0.58 -13.29
C SER A 16 -3.65 0.10 -14.64
N ILE A 17 -3.09 -0.49 -15.70
CA ILE A 17 -3.33 -0.01 -17.06
C ILE A 17 -4.82 -0.01 -17.41
N TYR A 18 -5.61 -0.86 -16.75
CA TYR A 18 -7.06 -0.95 -16.94
C TYR A 18 -7.83 0.22 -16.32
N LEU A 19 -7.18 1.05 -15.48
CA LEU A 19 -7.77 2.26 -14.90
C LEU A 19 -7.45 3.52 -15.70
N LEU A 20 -6.55 3.44 -16.68
CA LEU A 20 -6.18 4.56 -17.54
C LEU A 20 -7.24 4.81 -18.59
N SER A 21 -7.35 6.06 -19.06
CA SER A 21 -8.08 6.36 -20.29
C SER A 21 -7.48 5.59 -21.47
N ALA A 22 -8.28 5.32 -22.51
CA ALA A 22 -7.80 4.61 -23.69
C ALA A 22 -6.59 5.31 -24.34
N ASN A 23 -6.54 6.65 -24.28
CA ASN A 23 -5.42 7.42 -24.80
C ASN A 23 -4.16 7.24 -23.95
N ASP A 24 -4.28 7.32 -22.62
CA ASP A 24 -3.14 7.19 -21.73
C ASP A 24 -2.60 5.76 -21.68
N ALA A 25 -3.49 4.77 -21.76
CA ALA A 25 -3.11 3.37 -21.91
C ALA A 25 -2.30 3.12 -23.21
N ARG A 26 -2.73 3.74 -24.34
CA ARG A 26 -1.96 3.69 -25.60
C ARG A 26 -0.59 4.35 -25.49
N LYS A 27 -0.52 5.55 -24.90
CA LYS A 27 0.75 6.26 -24.66
C LYS A 27 1.70 5.43 -23.79
N HIS A 28 1.19 4.85 -22.72
CA HIS A 28 1.96 3.99 -21.82
C HIS A 28 2.56 2.76 -22.54
N LYS A 29 1.72 2.04 -23.31
CA LYS A 29 2.17 0.90 -24.12
C LYS A 29 3.20 1.30 -25.19
N ALA A 30 2.98 2.44 -25.87
CA ALA A 30 3.91 2.95 -26.86
C ALA A 30 5.28 3.30 -26.25
N TRP A 31 5.26 3.91 -25.06
CA TRP A 31 6.47 4.26 -24.34
C TRP A 31 7.28 3.03 -23.92
N ILE A 32 6.65 2.01 -23.35
CA ILE A 32 7.31 0.74 -23.01
C ILE A 32 7.96 0.13 -24.26
N ARG A 33 7.24 0.13 -25.40
CA ARG A 33 7.78 -0.38 -26.66
C ARG A 33 9.02 0.38 -27.11
N LEU A 34 9.02 1.72 -27.04
CA LEU A 34 10.16 2.55 -27.41
C LEU A 34 11.38 2.27 -26.52
N CYS A 35 11.21 2.17 -25.21
CA CYS A 35 12.30 1.83 -24.29
C CYS A 35 12.88 0.44 -24.62
N LYS A 36 12.04 -0.57 -24.85
CA LYS A 36 12.52 -1.90 -25.26
C LYS A 36 13.29 -1.88 -26.56
N GLN A 37 12.82 -1.13 -27.57
CA GLN A 37 13.54 -0.98 -28.85
C GLN A 37 14.90 -0.28 -28.66
N GLN A 38 14.99 0.72 -27.78
CA GLN A 38 16.23 1.40 -27.47
C GLN A 38 17.24 0.45 -26.82
N LEU A 39 16.81 -0.35 -25.84
CA LEU A 39 17.67 -1.33 -25.20
C LEU A 39 18.14 -2.42 -26.16
N SER A 40 17.25 -2.89 -27.08
CA SER A 40 17.64 -3.84 -28.12
C SER A 40 18.71 -3.28 -29.07
N LYS A 41 18.64 -1.98 -29.42
CA LYS A 41 19.68 -1.31 -30.22
C LYS A 41 21.01 -1.19 -29.50
N LEU A 42 20.99 -1.18 -28.16
CA LEU A 42 22.19 -1.19 -27.31
C LEU A 42 22.75 -2.59 -27.07
N GLY A 43 22.23 -3.64 -27.75
CA GLY A 43 22.71 -5.00 -27.69
C GLY A 43 22.11 -5.87 -26.59
N TYR A 44 21.10 -5.37 -25.87
CA TYR A 44 20.44 -6.16 -24.83
C TYR A 44 19.34 -7.04 -25.37
N GLN A 45 19.21 -8.22 -24.80
CA GLN A 45 18.22 -9.26 -25.14
C GLN A 45 17.35 -9.57 -23.92
N GLN A 46 16.25 -10.33 -24.11
CA GLN A 46 15.30 -10.74 -23.07
C GLN A 46 14.82 -9.55 -22.22
N ILE A 47 14.49 -8.45 -22.89
CA ILE A 47 14.14 -7.21 -22.22
C ILE A 47 12.75 -7.32 -21.60
N GLU A 48 12.70 -7.25 -20.28
CA GLU A 48 11.50 -7.31 -19.46
C GLU A 48 11.20 -5.94 -18.86
N PHE A 49 9.93 -5.54 -18.81
CA PHE A 49 9.47 -4.41 -18.01
C PHE A 49 9.20 -4.92 -16.61
N ILE A 50 9.95 -4.46 -15.62
CA ILE A 50 9.88 -4.94 -14.24
C ILE A 50 9.19 -3.99 -13.28
N GLY A 51 9.00 -2.72 -13.64
CA GLY A 51 8.27 -1.80 -12.78
C GLY A 51 8.21 -0.37 -13.28
N LYS A 52 7.39 0.41 -12.58
CA LYS A 52 7.22 1.84 -12.77
C LYS A 52 7.47 2.52 -11.42
N GLY A 53 8.58 3.23 -11.30
CA GLY A 53 8.85 4.08 -10.13
C GLY A 53 8.27 5.48 -10.29
N ALA A 54 8.36 6.29 -9.23
CA ALA A 54 7.90 7.68 -9.21
C ALA A 54 8.54 8.51 -10.34
N TYR A 55 9.81 8.26 -10.65
CA TYR A 55 10.61 9.05 -11.61
C TYR A 55 10.73 8.42 -12.97
N GLY A 56 10.41 7.14 -13.14
CA GLY A 56 10.67 6.48 -14.42
C GLY A 56 10.13 5.06 -14.55
N PHE A 57 10.57 4.43 -15.62
CA PHE A 57 10.28 3.03 -15.92
C PHE A 57 11.53 2.19 -15.71
N VAL A 58 11.32 1.00 -15.17
CA VAL A 58 12.40 0.06 -14.84
C VAL A 58 12.28 -1.17 -15.73
N PHE A 59 13.40 -1.53 -16.36
CA PHE A 59 13.52 -2.72 -17.20
C PHE A 59 14.68 -3.58 -16.73
N ALA A 60 14.61 -4.87 -17.03
CA ALA A 60 15.74 -5.79 -16.95
C ALA A 60 16.10 -6.29 -18.34
N GLY A 61 17.36 -6.68 -18.55
CA GLY A 61 17.80 -7.27 -19.80
C GLY A 61 19.16 -7.94 -19.64
N ILE A 62 19.54 -8.76 -20.60
CA ILE A 62 20.80 -9.51 -20.61
C ILE A 62 21.67 -8.98 -21.74
N ASN A 63 22.94 -8.68 -21.46
CA ASN A 63 23.93 -8.26 -22.45
C ASN A 63 24.51 -9.48 -23.21
N GLU A 64 25.37 -9.24 -24.19
CA GLU A 64 26.06 -10.25 -24.99
C GLU A 64 26.95 -11.21 -24.17
N PHE A 65 27.40 -10.78 -22.97
CA PHE A 65 28.17 -11.57 -22.03
C PHE A 65 27.32 -12.37 -21.03
N SER A 66 26.01 -12.48 -21.26
CA SER A 66 25.05 -13.13 -20.37
C SER A 66 24.93 -12.49 -18.97
N GLN A 67 25.33 -11.23 -18.82
CA GLN A 67 25.19 -10.49 -17.58
C GLN A 67 23.80 -9.81 -17.54
N SER A 68 23.10 -9.93 -16.43
CA SER A 68 21.79 -9.33 -16.22
C SER A 68 21.93 -7.93 -15.63
N HIS A 69 21.33 -6.95 -16.28
CA HIS A 69 21.35 -5.55 -15.88
C HIS A 69 19.94 -5.01 -15.69
N VAL A 70 19.82 -3.96 -14.88
CA VAL A 70 18.62 -3.18 -14.67
C VAL A 70 18.80 -1.79 -15.26
N PHE A 71 17.73 -1.28 -15.86
CA PHE A 71 17.69 0.02 -16.52
C PHE A 71 16.58 0.86 -15.94
N LYS A 72 16.90 2.02 -15.37
CA LYS A 72 15.92 3.04 -15.02
C LYS A 72 15.92 4.13 -16.08
N PHE A 73 14.73 4.41 -16.65
CA PHE A 73 14.52 5.46 -17.66
C PHE A 73 13.76 6.61 -17.03
N SER A 74 14.29 7.84 -17.10
CA SER A 74 13.57 9.02 -16.65
C SER A 74 12.37 9.30 -17.57
N ARG A 75 11.30 9.90 -17.02
CA ARG A 75 10.15 10.36 -17.81
C ARG A 75 10.42 11.72 -18.40
N VAL A 76 10.47 11.81 -19.73
CA VAL A 76 10.75 13.06 -20.46
C VAL A 76 9.70 14.15 -20.34
N ASN A 77 8.50 13.80 -19.88
CA ASN A 77 7.38 14.73 -19.67
C ASN A 77 7.33 15.33 -18.26
N LEU A 78 8.26 14.95 -17.38
CA LEU A 78 8.39 15.52 -16.05
C LEU A 78 9.28 16.78 -16.09
N PRO A 79 9.15 17.69 -15.09
CA PRO A 79 10.06 18.83 -14.94
C PRO A 79 11.53 18.41 -14.94
N GLN A 80 12.42 19.27 -15.42
CA GLN A 80 13.86 18.97 -15.51
C GLN A 80 14.44 18.57 -14.15
N SER A 81 14.07 19.28 -13.09
CA SER A 81 14.50 18.96 -11.70
C SER A 81 14.15 17.54 -11.26
N VAL A 82 13.04 16.97 -11.77
CA VAL A 82 12.63 15.58 -11.49
C VAL A 82 13.43 14.59 -12.36
N GLN A 83 13.78 14.99 -13.59
CA GLN A 83 14.62 14.17 -14.47
C GLN A 83 16.06 14.07 -13.94
N ASP A 84 16.58 15.16 -13.36
CA ASP A 84 17.95 15.23 -12.82
C ASP A 84 18.14 14.31 -11.61
N ARG A 85 17.06 13.95 -10.90
CA ARG A 85 17.12 12.99 -9.78
C ARG A 85 17.66 11.61 -10.15
N LEU A 86 17.46 11.16 -11.39
CA LEU A 86 18.04 9.89 -11.82
C LEU A 86 19.58 9.98 -11.95
N GLU A 87 20.10 11.16 -12.27
CA GLU A 87 21.54 11.42 -12.27
C GLU A 87 22.10 11.50 -10.84
N GLU A 88 21.36 12.14 -9.93
CA GLU A 88 21.67 12.15 -8.49
C GLU A 88 21.68 10.73 -7.91
N GLU A 89 20.68 9.90 -8.25
CA GLU A 89 20.66 8.48 -7.88
C GLU A 89 21.90 7.74 -8.36
N ALA A 90 22.27 7.93 -9.63
CA ALA A 90 23.46 7.33 -10.21
C ALA A 90 24.74 7.78 -9.48
N TYR A 91 24.84 9.07 -9.14
CA TYR A 91 25.95 9.62 -8.39
C TYR A 91 26.02 9.00 -6.98
N MET A 92 24.91 8.96 -6.23
CA MET A 92 24.89 8.41 -4.88
C MET A 92 25.24 6.92 -4.87
N LEU A 93 24.69 6.16 -5.82
CA LEU A 93 25.00 4.73 -5.96
C LEU A 93 26.48 4.50 -6.31
N SER A 94 27.13 5.40 -7.07
CA SER A 94 28.55 5.30 -7.39
C SER A 94 29.47 5.49 -6.18
N GLN A 95 28.98 6.12 -5.10
CA GLN A 95 29.75 6.32 -3.86
C GLN A 95 29.80 5.07 -2.96
N VAL A 96 29.04 4.02 -3.30
CA VAL A 96 28.86 2.84 -2.46
C VAL A 96 29.45 1.61 -3.15
N LYS A 97 30.28 0.84 -2.41
CA LYS A 97 30.78 -0.47 -2.85
C LYS A 97 30.60 -1.48 -1.74
N HIS A 98 29.53 -2.26 -1.84
CA HIS A 98 29.17 -3.28 -0.83
C HIS A 98 28.60 -4.52 -1.52
N PRO A 99 28.90 -5.75 -1.08
CA PRO A 99 28.45 -6.99 -1.75
C PRO A 99 26.93 -7.17 -1.77
N ASN A 100 26.22 -6.46 -0.88
CA ASN A 100 24.76 -6.46 -0.77
C ASN A 100 24.11 -5.24 -1.43
N ILE A 101 24.84 -4.50 -2.27
CA ILE A 101 24.34 -3.32 -3.00
C ILE A 101 24.76 -3.47 -4.46
N PRO A 102 23.80 -3.62 -5.39
CA PRO A 102 24.12 -3.66 -6.83
C PRO A 102 24.80 -2.37 -7.27
N GLY A 103 25.92 -2.50 -7.99
CA GLY A 103 26.72 -1.37 -8.45
C GLY A 103 26.08 -0.61 -9.61
N ALA A 104 26.33 0.71 -9.67
CA ALA A 104 26.07 1.49 -10.88
C ALA A 104 27.10 1.11 -11.95
N ILE A 105 26.65 0.80 -13.16
CA ILE A 105 27.52 0.48 -14.30
C ILE A 105 27.79 1.74 -15.10
N LYS A 106 26.74 2.48 -15.48
CA LYS A 106 26.84 3.76 -16.19
C LYS A 106 25.56 4.57 -16.08
N PHE A 107 25.70 5.86 -16.28
CA PHE A 107 24.59 6.78 -16.52
C PHE A 107 24.78 7.46 -17.87
N GLU A 108 23.74 7.53 -18.67
CA GLU A 108 23.76 8.15 -20.00
C GLU A 108 22.55 9.06 -20.18
N ARG A 109 22.73 10.15 -20.91
CA ARG A 109 21.64 10.99 -21.41
C ARG A 109 21.48 10.81 -22.91
N VAL A 110 20.29 10.41 -23.34
CA VAL A 110 19.90 10.31 -24.75
C VAL A 110 18.84 11.38 -25.02
N GLY A 111 19.29 12.53 -25.56
CA GLY A 111 18.45 13.72 -25.66
C GLY A 111 18.07 14.25 -24.28
N LYS A 112 16.76 14.27 -23.97
CA LYS A 112 16.26 14.67 -22.64
C LYS A 112 16.10 13.50 -21.66
N GLN A 113 16.32 12.27 -22.09
CA GLN A 113 16.08 11.09 -21.29
C GLN A 113 17.34 10.62 -20.58
N GLY A 114 17.32 10.52 -19.28
CA GLY A 114 18.34 9.86 -18.48
C GLY A 114 18.10 8.34 -18.45
N ILE A 115 19.19 7.57 -18.54
CA ILE A 115 19.19 6.11 -18.44
C ILE A 115 20.29 5.73 -17.45
N LEU A 116 19.88 5.17 -16.30
CA LEU A 116 20.78 4.56 -15.34
C LEU A 116 20.84 3.06 -15.58
N VAL A 117 22.04 2.53 -15.79
CA VAL A 117 22.34 1.11 -15.93
C VAL A 117 23.04 0.62 -14.67
N MET A 118 22.52 -0.44 -14.06
CA MET A 118 23.07 -1.02 -12.83
C MET A 118 23.05 -2.55 -12.88
N GLU A 119 23.82 -3.17 -12.00
CA GLU A 119 23.74 -4.61 -11.76
C GLU A 119 22.34 -5.02 -11.33
N ARG A 120 21.93 -6.24 -11.70
CA ARG A 120 20.65 -6.81 -11.22
C ARG A 120 20.86 -7.57 -9.93
N ALA A 121 20.16 -7.21 -8.87
CA ALA A 121 20.04 -8.05 -7.67
C ALA A 121 19.35 -9.36 -8.02
N GLN A 122 19.89 -10.47 -7.51
CA GLN A 122 19.30 -11.80 -7.67
C GLN A 122 18.24 -12.01 -6.60
N GLY A 123 17.16 -12.74 -6.94
CA GLY A 123 16.05 -13.03 -6.05
C GLY A 123 14.79 -12.21 -6.35
N GLU A 124 13.92 -12.09 -5.37
CA GLU A 124 12.64 -11.41 -5.44
C GLU A 124 12.56 -10.33 -4.36
N ASP A 125 11.84 -9.23 -4.61
CA ASP A 125 11.65 -8.21 -3.59
C ASP A 125 10.81 -8.76 -2.42
N LEU A 126 11.15 -8.28 -1.21
CA LEU A 126 10.56 -8.80 0.03
C LEU A 126 9.07 -8.47 0.17
N ASP A 127 8.57 -7.42 -0.50
CA ASP A 127 7.14 -7.13 -0.48
C ASP A 127 6.33 -8.20 -1.22
N LYS A 128 6.81 -8.65 -2.38
CA LYS A 128 6.20 -9.76 -3.13
C LYS A 128 6.28 -11.08 -2.37
N ILE A 129 7.45 -11.37 -1.76
CA ILE A 129 7.60 -12.57 -0.93
C ILE A 129 6.61 -12.53 0.24
N CYS A 130 6.50 -11.40 0.92
CA CYS A 130 5.58 -11.21 2.04
C CYS A 130 4.11 -11.25 1.59
N GLN A 131 3.79 -10.75 0.40
CA GLN A 131 2.45 -10.89 -0.17
C GLN A 131 2.08 -12.36 -0.40
N ARG A 132 3.01 -13.16 -0.90
CA ARG A 132 2.80 -14.59 -1.17
C ARG A 132 2.74 -15.44 0.11
N LEU A 133 3.58 -15.16 1.10
CA LEU A 133 3.72 -15.96 2.32
C LEU A 133 2.91 -15.41 3.51
N GLY A 134 2.53 -14.15 3.50
CA GLY A 134 1.95 -13.40 4.61
C GLY A 134 3.04 -12.81 5.49
N ALA A 135 3.40 -13.49 6.59
CA ALA A 135 4.53 -13.13 7.45
C ALA A 135 5.73 -14.04 7.15
N LEU A 136 6.94 -13.49 7.21
CA LEU A 136 8.15 -14.28 7.01
C LEU A 136 8.52 -15.07 8.29
N PRO A 137 9.07 -16.27 8.13
CA PRO A 137 9.57 -17.05 9.26
C PRO A 137 10.65 -16.31 10.07
N PRO A 138 10.68 -16.45 11.41
CA PRO A 138 11.65 -15.78 12.26
C PRO A 138 13.11 -16.01 11.86
N VAL A 139 13.44 -17.19 11.33
CA VAL A 139 14.80 -17.51 10.86
C VAL A 139 15.23 -16.60 9.69
N ILE A 140 14.32 -16.35 8.76
CA ILE A 140 14.57 -15.46 7.61
C ILE A 140 14.67 -14.01 8.10
N ILE A 141 13.79 -13.58 9.02
CA ILE A 141 13.84 -12.23 9.62
C ILE A 141 15.18 -11.98 10.32
N VAL A 142 15.70 -12.95 11.06
CA VAL A 142 17.02 -12.83 11.73
C VAL A 142 18.15 -12.71 10.69
N SER A 143 18.12 -13.50 9.61
CA SER A 143 19.12 -13.40 8.54
C SER A 143 19.06 -12.02 7.85
N ILE A 144 17.87 -11.56 7.50
CA ILE A 144 17.68 -10.23 6.89
C ILE A 144 18.15 -9.13 7.85
N ALA A 145 17.77 -9.19 9.13
CA ALA A 145 18.16 -8.22 10.14
C ALA A 145 19.68 -8.09 10.28
N ARG A 146 20.38 -9.22 10.30
CA ARG A 146 21.85 -9.25 10.35
C ARG A 146 22.50 -8.62 9.12
N GLN A 147 22.02 -8.96 7.93
CA GLN A 147 22.56 -8.42 6.67
C GLN A 147 22.26 -6.93 6.54
N LEU A 148 21.04 -6.51 6.90
CA LEU A 148 20.65 -5.10 6.89
C LEU A 148 21.47 -4.28 7.90
N ALA A 149 21.69 -4.80 9.11
CA ALA A 149 22.57 -4.16 10.09
C ALA A 149 24.01 -3.99 9.57
N ASN A 150 24.54 -4.96 8.80
CA ASN A 150 25.85 -4.84 8.17
C ASN A 150 25.88 -3.77 7.07
N ILE A 151 24.84 -3.68 6.24
CA ILE A 151 24.71 -2.62 5.22
C ILE A 151 24.70 -1.25 5.91
N LEU A 152 23.83 -1.03 6.90
CA LEU A 152 23.71 0.25 7.60
C LEU A 152 24.98 0.62 8.36
N TYR A 153 25.63 -0.35 8.98
CA TYR A 153 26.91 -0.11 9.62
C TYR A 153 27.99 0.34 8.61
N TYR A 154 28.00 -0.22 7.41
CA TYR A 154 28.88 0.19 6.34
C TYR A 154 28.58 1.63 5.88
N LEU A 155 27.30 1.99 5.69
CA LEU A 155 26.89 3.33 5.25
C LEU A 155 27.20 4.43 6.25
N ARG A 156 27.38 4.10 7.55
CA ARG A 156 27.82 5.05 8.59
C ARG A 156 29.31 5.38 8.54
N LYS A 157 30.15 4.55 7.88
CA LYS A 157 31.61 4.73 7.91
C LYS A 157 32.05 5.84 6.97
N GLY A 158 33.03 6.61 7.42
CA GLY A 158 33.62 7.67 6.63
C GLY A 158 32.68 8.85 6.45
N LYS A 159 32.24 9.11 5.22
CA LYS A 159 31.22 10.11 4.91
C LYS A 159 29.85 9.42 4.97
N PRO A 160 29.07 9.66 6.03
CA PRO A 160 27.83 8.90 6.24
C PRO A 160 26.83 9.12 5.11
N LEU A 161 26.22 8.04 4.64
CA LEU A 161 25.16 8.02 3.65
C LEU A 161 23.86 7.59 4.30
N VAL A 162 22.76 8.19 3.88
CA VAL A 162 21.39 7.84 4.25
C VAL A 162 20.68 7.38 2.99
N HIS A 163 20.16 6.16 2.98
CA HIS A 163 19.35 5.64 1.89
C HIS A 163 17.98 6.33 1.80
N GLY A 164 17.36 6.58 2.96
CA GLY A 164 16.16 7.40 3.11
C GLY A 164 14.84 6.74 2.72
N ASP A 165 14.84 5.52 2.15
CA ASP A 165 13.63 4.80 1.74
C ASP A 165 13.78 3.28 1.92
N ILE A 166 14.19 2.83 3.12
CA ILE A 166 14.28 1.40 3.44
C ILE A 166 12.89 0.86 3.70
N LYS A 167 12.46 -0.05 2.82
CA LYS A 167 11.15 -0.72 2.86
C LYS A 167 11.22 -2.09 2.16
N PRO A 168 10.22 -2.98 2.35
CA PRO A 168 10.25 -4.33 1.76
C PRO A 168 10.47 -4.36 0.26
N SER A 169 9.85 -3.45 -0.52
CA SER A 169 10.00 -3.41 -1.97
C SER A 169 11.38 -2.95 -2.46
N ASN A 170 12.19 -2.32 -1.59
CA ASN A 170 13.57 -1.89 -1.89
C ASN A 170 14.62 -2.90 -1.37
N LEU A 171 14.19 -4.05 -0.91
CA LEU A 171 15.03 -5.16 -0.47
C LEU A 171 14.76 -6.40 -1.32
N VAL A 172 15.76 -6.86 -2.05
CA VAL A 172 15.69 -8.09 -2.85
C VAL A 172 16.38 -9.21 -2.08
N TYR A 173 15.68 -10.34 -1.93
CA TYR A 173 16.19 -11.48 -1.20
C TYR A 173 16.25 -12.72 -2.09
N ASP A 174 17.42 -13.29 -2.16
CA ASP A 174 17.68 -14.57 -2.80
C ASP A 174 17.66 -15.68 -1.74
N SER A 175 16.60 -16.49 -1.76
CA SER A 175 16.42 -17.57 -0.79
C SER A 175 17.37 -18.76 -1.01
N GLU A 176 17.96 -18.91 -2.21
CA GLU A 176 18.90 -20.00 -2.50
C GLU A 176 20.27 -19.73 -1.88
N THR A 177 20.71 -18.48 -1.92
CA THR A 177 22.02 -18.07 -1.41
C THR A 177 21.95 -17.35 -0.05
N ASP A 178 20.76 -17.17 0.52
CA ASP A 178 20.51 -16.37 1.74
C ASP A 178 21.11 -14.95 1.61
N LYS A 179 21.00 -14.34 0.43
CA LYS A 179 21.58 -13.02 0.16
C LYS A 179 20.52 -11.94 0.08
N LEU A 180 20.68 -10.91 0.90
CA LEU A 180 19.90 -9.67 0.84
C LEU A 180 20.61 -8.65 -0.05
N SER A 181 19.87 -7.89 -0.85
CA SER A 181 20.38 -6.76 -1.62
C SER A 181 19.50 -5.52 -1.40
N LEU A 182 20.13 -4.37 -1.11
CA LEU A 182 19.46 -3.07 -0.97
C LEU A 182 19.51 -2.36 -2.31
N ILE A 183 18.34 -2.00 -2.85
CA ILE A 183 18.15 -1.37 -4.16
C ILE A 183 17.43 -0.03 -4.04
N ASP A 184 17.32 0.71 -5.14
CA ASP A 184 16.60 1.98 -5.28
C ASP A 184 17.14 3.14 -4.43
N TRP A 185 18.19 3.78 -4.95
CA TRP A 185 18.92 4.87 -4.30
C TRP A 185 18.36 6.27 -4.63
N GLY A 186 17.15 6.34 -5.17
CA GLY A 186 16.53 7.61 -5.59
C GLY A 186 16.19 8.59 -4.45
N SER A 187 16.24 8.13 -3.20
CA SER A 187 16.06 8.97 -2.00
C SER A 187 17.35 9.18 -1.21
N ALA A 188 18.48 8.63 -1.69
CA ALA A 188 19.73 8.63 -0.95
C ALA A 188 20.39 10.01 -0.94
N VAL A 189 20.98 10.36 0.21
CA VAL A 189 21.69 11.62 0.43
C VAL A 189 22.89 11.39 1.33
N PHE A 190 23.87 12.32 1.30
CA PHE A 190 24.85 12.40 2.37
C PHE A 190 24.18 12.88 3.66
N ALA A 191 24.55 12.28 4.78
CA ALA A 191 24.06 12.71 6.07
C ALA A 191 24.52 14.14 6.38
N GLN A 192 23.58 14.98 6.81
CA GLN A 192 23.88 16.33 7.30
C GLN A 192 24.30 16.33 8.77
N ARG A 193 23.83 15.30 9.51
CA ARG A 193 24.22 15.04 10.89
C ARG A 193 24.69 13.60 11.06
N ASP A 194 25.66 13.39 11.95
CA ASP A 194 26.06 12.05 12.36
C ASP A 194 24.98 11.38 13.25
N GLU A 195 25.25 10.17 13.71
CA GLU A 195 24.38 9.43 14.62
C GLU A 195 24.24 10.07 16.01
N HIS A 196 25.10 11.03 16.37
CA HIS A 196 25.05 11.78 17.61
C HIS A 196 24.42 13.17 17.44
N GLY A 197 23.95 13.49 16.23
CA GLY A 197 23.32 14.77 15.91
C GLY A 197 24.30 15.91 15.65
N ARG A 198 25.61 15.65 15.52
CA ARG A 198 26.63 16.64 15.18
C ARG A 198 26.65 16.88 13.68
N ALA A 199 26.96 18.10 13.26
CA ALA A 199 27.13 18.39 11.84
C ALA A 199 28.30 17.57 11.27
N VAL A 200 28.10 16.96 10.09
CA VAL A 200 29.10 16.07 9.46
C VAL A 200 30.23 16.87 8.83
N ASP A 201 29.95 18.06 8.26
CA ASP A 201 30.97 18.98 7.74
C ASP A 201 30.36 20.34 7.42
N ASP A 202 31.02 21.44 7.82
CA ASP A 202 30.57 22.81 7.53
C ASP A 202 30.70 23.18 6.02
N ASN A 203 31.59 22.53 5.30
CA ASN A 203 31.84 22.82 3.87
C ASN A 203 30.87 22.09 2.92
N VAL A 204 30.27 20.95 3.33
CA VAL A 204 29.29 20.23 2.51
C VAL A 204 27.96 20.97 2.47
N MET A 205 27.63 21.72 3.53
CA MET A 205 26.43 22.56 3.59
C MET A 205 26.45 23.73 2.60
N SER A 206 27.64 24.21 2.18
CA SER A 206 27.79 25.31 1.21
C SER A 206 27.73 24.85 -0.26
N LEU A 207 27.96 23.57 -0.52
CA LEU A 207 27.93 23.01 -1.89
C LEU A 207 26.54 22.49 -2.29
N LEU A 208 25.71 22.19 -1.32
CA LEU A 208 24.31 21.83 -1.55
C LEU A 208 23.49 23.12 -1.47
N SER A 209 23.26 23.76 -2.62
CA SER A 209 22.41 24.95 -2.70
C SER A 209 21.10 24.76 -1.96
N SER A 210 20.60 25.82 -1.35
CA SER A 210 19.42 25.86 -0.48
C SER A 210 18.16 25.20 -1.04
N ASP A 211 18.04 25.05 -2.35
CA ASP A 211 16.88 24.46 -3.03
C ASP A 211 16.88 22.93 -3.07
N GLN A 212 18.06 22.27 -2.98
CA GLN A 212 18.16 20.80 -2.97
C GLN A 212 17.98 20.20 -1.57
N GLN A 213 18.21 20.98 -0.51
CA GLN A 213 18.14 20.50 0.88
C GLN A 213 16.72 20.07 1.31
N HIS A 214 15.69 20.60 0.67
CA HIS A 214 14.32 20.38 1.11
C HIS A 214 13.63 19.15 0.51
N THR A 215 14.19 18.52 -0.53
CA THR A 215 13.45 17.53 -1.32
C THR A 215 13.83 16.07 -1.06
N ASN A 216 15.09 15.75 -0.81
CA ASN A 216 15.55 14.36 -0.89
C ASN A 216 15.23 13.52 0.37
N ALA A 217 15.46 14.01 1.57
CA ALA A 217 15.15 13.26 2.80
C ALA A 217 13.64 13.01 3.02
N ARG A 218 12.79 13.74 2.32
CA ARG A 218 11.32 13.68 2.44
C ARG A 218 10.65 12.66 1.54
N MET A 219 11.39 12.01 0.65
CA MET A 219 10.82 11.18 -0.42
C MET A 219 10.62 9.72 -0.07
N GLY A 220 10.98 9.28 1.13
CA GLY A 220 10.76 7.92 1.60
C GLY A 220 9.26 7.60 1.75
N ASP A 221 8.94 6.33 1.83
CA ASP A 221 7.57 5.85 2.03
C ASP A 221 7.09 6.19 3.44
N VAL A 222 6.00 6.95 3.55
CA VAL A 222 5.46 7.44 4.83
C VAL A 222 5.03 6.33 5.79
N TYR A 223 4.78 5.13 5.30
CA TYR A 223 4.47 3.97 6.12
C TYR A 223 5.69 3.38 6.82
N PHE A 224 6.91 3.69 6.34
CA PHE A 224 8.16 3.15 6.84
C PHE A 224 9.10 4.18 7.45
N ILE A 225 9.12 5.43 6.94
CA ILE A 225 9.99 6.50 7.47
C ILE A 225 9.51 7.00 8.83
N GLY A 226 10.45 7.53 9.62
CA GLY A 226 10.16 8.17 10.92
C GLY A 226 9.54 9.56 10.79
N ASP A 227 8.97 10.06 11.89
CA ASP A 227 8.31 11.36 11.93
C ASP A 227 9.28 12.53 11.73
N GLU A 228 10.53 12.39 12.20
CA GLU A 228 11.58 13.38 11.97
C GLU A 228 11.89 13.53 10.47
N GLN A 229 12.05 12.42 9.76
CA GLN A 229 12.27 12.43 8.32
C GLN A 229 11.03 13.00 7.59
N LEU A 230 9.84 12.61 8.01
CA LEU A 230 8.59 13.09 7.43
C LEU A 230 8.42 14.60 7.62
N SER A 231 8.79 15.14 8.79
CA SER A 231 8.76 16.59 9.08
C SER A 231 9.87 17.39 8.38
N GLY A 232 10.81 16.70 7.73
CA GLY A 232 11.91 17.30 6.99
C GLY A 232 13.10 17.74 7.87
N ALA A 233 13.33 17.02 8.95
CA ALA A 233 14.54 17.19 9.73
C ALA A 233 15.81 16.91 8.91
N LEU A 234 16.95 17.45 9.34
CA LEU A 234 18.24 17.22 8.70
C LEU A 234 18.57 15.73 8.66
N SER A 235 19.03 15.25 7.50
CA SER A 235 19.30 13.83 7.27
C SER A 235 20.37 13.29 8.23
N THR A 236 20.09 12.12 8.79
CA THR A 236 20.98 11.42 9.72
C THR A 236 20.86 9.92 9.49
N PRO A 237 21.91 9.10 9.75
CA PRO A 237 21.82 7.63 9.67
C PRO A 237 20.70 7.02 10.51
N ARG A 238 20.17 7.74 11.50
CA ARG A 238 19.02 7.30 12.32
C ARG A 238 17.74 7.08 11.50
N PHE A 239 17.59 7.78 10.36
CA PHE A 239 16.44 7.58 9.47
C PHE A 239 16.42 6.15 8.91
N ASP A 240 17.56 5.65 8.47
CA ASP A 240 17.67 4.29 7.93
C ASP A 240 17.47 3.21 9.00
N GLU A 241 17.85 3.49 10.25
CA GLU A 241 17.58 2.57 11.37
C GLU A 241 16.08 2.43 11.64
N GLN A 242 15.35 3.54 11.63
CA GLN A 242 13.89 3.51 11.77
C GLN A 242 13.23 2.78 10.59
N GLY A 243 13.67 3.06 9.36
CA GLY A 243 13.22 2.36 8.15
C GLY A 243 13.49 0.85 8.20
N ALA A 244 14.67 0.45 8.70
CA ALA A 244 15.04 -0.95 8.88
C ALA A 244 14.15 -1.65 9.92
N ALA A 245 13.91 -1.01 11.07
CA ALA A 245 13.04 -1.55 12.10
C ALA A 245 11.59 -1.68 11.60
N ALA A 246 11.07 -0.65 10.92
CA ALA A 246 9.76 -0.65 10.29
C ALA A 246 9.61 -1.80 9.28
N THR A 247 10.63 -2.00 8.46
CA THR A 247 10.68 -3.07 7.45
C THR A 247 10.70 -4.45 8.09
N LEU A 248 11.58 -4.70 9.04
CA LEU A 248 11.66 -5.98 9.74
C LEU A 248 10.37 -6.31 10.48
N TYR A 249 9.76 -5.32 11.12
CA TYR A 249 8.46 -5.47 11.75
C TYR A 249 7.37 -5.85 10.72
N ALA A 250 7.30 -5.13 9.60
CA ALA A 250 6.32 -5.40 8.55
C ALA A 250 6.46 -6.82 7.99
N LEU A 251 7.68 -7.24 7.69
CA LEU A 251 7.99 -8.59 7.19
C LEU A 251 7.61 -9.69 8.20
N ALA A 252 7.86 -9.46 9.48
CA ALA A 252 7.57 -10.43 10.55
C ALA A 252 6.08 -10.49 10.91
N SER A 253 5.35 -9.39 10.79
CA SER A 253 3.92 -9.31 11.11
C SER A 253 2.99 -9.58 9.91
N GLY A 254 3.51 -9.51 8.68
CA GLY A 254 2.71 -9.51 7.46
C GLY A 254 1.96 -8.21 7.18
N GLN A 255 2.30 -7.13 7.91
CA GLN A 255 1.77 -5.79 7.67
C GLN A 255 2.61 -5.03 6.63
N ILE A 256 2.14 -3.84 6.23
CA ILE A 256 2.84 -2.98 5.26
C ILE A 256 3.15 -1.59 5.85
N SER A 257 3.24 -1.51 7.17
CA SER A 257 3.56 -0.25 7.84
C SER A 257 4.18 -0.48 9.22
N ARG A 258 4.91 0.55 9.72
CA ARG A 258 5.41 0.60 11.09
C ARG A 258 4.32 0.85 12.14
N PHE A 259 3.23 1.46 11.73
CA PHE A 259 2.17 1.93 12.64
C PHE A 259 1.41 0.80 13.34
N GLY A 260 1.50 -0.42 12.83
CA GLY A 260 0.91 -1.59 13.47
C GLY A 260 1.48 -1.91 14.85
N THR A 261 2.71 -1.51 15.16
CA THR A 261 3.40 -1.76 16.45
C THR A 261 2.64 -1.21 17.65
N LYS A 262 1.86 -0.17 17.49
CA LYS A 262 1.04 0.42 18.56
C LYS A 262 -0.05 -0.53 19.08
N ILE A 263 -0.48 -1.50 18.25
CA ILE A 263 -1.52 -2.48 18.58
C ILE A 263 -0.97 -3.91 18.62
N ILE A 264 -0.07 -4.25 17.71
CA ILE A 264 0.56 -5.57 17.58
C ILE A 264 2.08 -5.36 17.72
N PRO A 265 2.64 -5.31 18.92
CA PRO A 265 4.07 -5.06 19.10
C PRO A 265 4.93 -6.23 18.58
N ALA A 266 6.19 -5.94 18.24
CA ALA A 266 7.14 -6.95 17.76
C ALA A 266 7.34 -8.10 18.74
N THR A 267 7.22 -7.84 20.05
CA THR A 267 7.29 -8.84 21.11
C THR A 267 6.14 -9.87 21.08
N SER A 268 5.06 -9.59 20.34
CA SER A 268 3.89 -10.48 20.24
C SER A 268 3.85 -11.36 18.98
N ILE A 269 4.78 -11.19 18.04
CA ILE A 269 4.72 -11.86 16.72
C ILE A 269 5.68 -13.04 16.56
N GLY A 270 6.24 -13.54 17.66
CA GLY A 270 7.04 -14.76 17.67
C GLY A 270 8.48 -14.61 17.21
N LEU A 271 9.02 -13.40 17.20
CA LEU A 271 10.44 -13.16 16.96
C LEU A 271 11.28 -13.55 18.22
N PRO A 272 12.59 -13.80 18.04
CA PRO A 272 13.51 -13.87 19.16
C PRO A 272 13.36 -12.62 20.05
N ILE A 273 13.25 -12.82 21.35
CA ILE A 273 12.88 -11.75 22.29
C ILE A 273 13.82 -10.53 22.24
N GLU A 274 15.10 -10.78 22.02
CA GLU A 274 16.09 -9.70 21.89
C GLU A 274 15.84 -8.85 20.64
N LEU A 275 15.60 -9.49 19.49
CA LEU A 275 15.26 -8.78 18.26
C LEU A 275 13.92 -8.06 18.41
N ALA A 276 12.91 -8.74 18.95
CA ALA A 276 11.58 -8.15 19.14
C ALA A 276 11.61 -6.88 20.00
N LYS A 277 12.27 -6.93 21.17
CA LYS A 277 12.44 -5.77 22.05
C LYS A 277 13.24 -4.65 21.37
N THR A 278 14.26 -5.01 20.59
CA THR A 278 15.04 -4.01 19.85
C THR A 278 14.17 -3.31 18.80
N LEU A 279 13.35 -4.03 18.05
CA LEU A 279 12.44 -3.43 17.07
C LEU A 279 11.39 -2.53 17.73
N ASP A 280 10.76 -2.99 18.82
CA ASP A 280 9.79 -2.18 19.57
C ASP A 280 10.43 -0.89 20.10
N ALA A 281 11.68 -0.97 20.61
CA ALA A 281 12.43 0.19 21.08
C ALA A 281 12.84 1.14 19.94
N MET A 282 13.28 0.61 18.78
CA MET A 282 13.63 1.41 17.60
C MET A 282 12.42 2.11 16.97
N LEU A 283 11.20 1.64 17.23
CA LEU A 283 9.95 2.21 16.74
C LEU A 283 9.16 2.97 17.84
N SER A 284 9.76 3.17 19.01
CA SER A 284 9.14 3.92 20.11
C SER A 284 9.10 5.42 19.82
N ASP A 285 8.23 6.16 20.52
CA ASP A 285 8.16 7.63 20.41
C ASP A 285 9.34 8.32 21.13
N ASP A 286 10.03 7.61 22.00
CA ASP A 286 11.20 8.09 22.76
C ASP A 286 12.47 8.05 21.89
N VAL A 287 13.01 9.22 21.57
CA VAL A 287 14.20 9.40 20.74
C VAL A 287 15.44 8.76 21.35
N GLU A 288 15.63 8.87 22.66
CA GLU A 288 16.80 8.30 23.34
C GLU A 288 16.75 6.77 23.29
N GLN A 289 15.60 6.20 23.59
CA GLN A 289 15.36 4.75 23.49
C GLN A 289 15.58 4.25 22.06
N ARG A 290 15.09 4.97 21.04
CA ARG A 290 15.33 4.61 19.62
C ARG A 290 16.82 4.60 19.28
N ASN A 291 17.55 5.63 19.72
CA ASN A 291 18.97 5.76 19.41
C ASN A 291 19.79 4.65 20.08
N LEU A 292 19.54 4.35 21.35
CA LEU A 292 20.20 3.24 22.06
C LEU A 292 19.91 1.88 21.40
N ALA A 293 18.65 1.64 21.02
CA ALA A 293 18.27 0.41 20.34
C ALA A 293 18.87 0.30 18.93
N GLY A 294 18.96 1.40 18.18
CA GLY A 294 19.64 1.46 16.89
C GLY A 294 21.13 1.15 17.00
N ASP A 295 21.79 1.69 18.00
CA ASP A 295 23.21 1.36 18.26
C ASP A 295 23.38 -0.12 18.63
N TYR A 296 22.49 -0.67 19.45
CA TYR A 296 22.50 -2.09 19.77
C TYR A 296 22.27 -2.96 18.53
N PHE A 297 21.30 -2.60 17.68
CA PHE A 297 21.03 -3.28 16.43
C PHE A 297 22.27 -3.35 15.54
N LEU A 298 22.96 -2.23 15.34
CA LEU A 298 24.14 -2.19 14.47
C LEU A 298 25.39 -2.79 15.08
N LYS A 299 25.60 -2.68 16.41
CA LYS A 299 26.84 -3.14 17.05
C LYS A 299 26.75 -4.59 17.50
N SER A 300 25.61 -5.02 18.00
CA SER A 300 25.44 -6.33 18.63
C SER A 300 24.74 -7.34 17.73
N LEU A 301 23.59 -7.00 17.13
CA LEU A 301 22.80 -7.95 16.36
C LEU A 301 23.45 -8.37 15.05
N ARG A 302 24.25 -7.50 14.41
CA ARG A 302 24.99 -7.87 13.18
C ARG A 302 25.97 -9.04 13.38
N HIS A 303 26.46 -9.26 14.60
CA HIS A 303 27.38 -10.35 14.96
C HIS A 303 26.67 -11.55 15.59
N SER A 304 25.36 -11.45 15.80
CA SER A 304 24.58 -12.51 16.43
C SER A 304 24.38 -13.67 15.43
N HIS A 305 25.17 -14.72 15.60
CA HIS A 305 25.04 -15.95 14.81
C HIS A 305 24.09 -16.97 15.46
N ARG A 306 23.69 -16.73 16.72
CA ARG A 306 22.83 -17.65 17.48
C ARG A 306 21.78 -16.85 18.23
N MET A 307 20.55 -16.92 17.75
CA MET A 307 19.38 -16.46 18.49
C MET A 307 18.51 -17.67 18.83
N HIS A 308 17.87 -17.64 19.97
CA HIS A 308 16.88 -18.64 20.33
C HIS A 308 15.64 -18.44 19.46
N LEU A 309 15.46 -19.33 18.50
CA LEU A 309 14.26 -19.31 17.65
C LEU A 309 13.14 -20.04 18.38
N PRO A 310 12.01 -19.42 18.64
CA PRO A 310 10.87 -20.12 19.22
C PRO A 310 10.35 -21.16 18.21
N ILE A 311 10.12 -22.39 18.69
CA ILE A 311 9.48 -23.43 17.89
C ILE A 311 7.97 -23.11 17.86
N LEU A 312 7.50 -22.59 16.74
CA LEU A 312 6.10 -22.24 16.55
C LEU A 312 5.39 -23.38 15.83
N SER A 313 4.57 -24.14 16.54
CA SER A 313 3.50 -24.92 15.92
C SER A 313 2.26 -24.02 15.89
N THR A 314 2.05 -23.27 14.82
CA THR A 314 0.84 -22.49 14.64
C THR A 314 -0.23 -23.35 13.96
N PRO A 315 -1.43 -23.50 14.57
CA PRO A 315 -2.57 -24.04 13.84
C PRO A 315 -2.90 -23.15 12.65
N PRO A 316 -3.53 -23.70 11.59
CA PRO A 316 -3.96 -22.89 10.47
C PRO A 316 -4.89 -21.77 10.97
N LEU A 317 -4.57 -20.54 10.62
CA LEU A 317 -5.33 -19.35 11.00
C LEU A 317 -6.74 -19.42 10.40
N ALA A 318 -7.75 -19.36 11.26
CA ALA A 318 -9.12 -19.13 10.82
C ALA A 318 -9.35 -17.63 10.58
N PRO A 319 -10.13 -17.24 9.58
CA PRO A 319 -10.46 -15.84 9.36
C PRO A 319 -11.43 -15.31 10.42
N ASP A 320 -11.14 -14.14 11.00
CA ASP A 320 -12.00 -13.47 11.97
C ASP A 320 -13.35 -13.03 11.36
N ILE A 321 -13.32 -12.64 10.08
CA ILE A 321 -14.51 -12.32 9.29
C ILE A 321 -14.60 -13.25 8.08
N PRO A 322 -15.80 -13.47 7.50
CA PRO A 322 -15.98 -14.38 6.38
C PRO A 322 -15.16 -13.98 5.14
N VAL A 323 -14.45 -14.95 4.56
CA VAL A 323 -13.74 -14.84 3.28
C VAL A 323 -14.11 -16.05 2.43
N TRP A 324 -14.62 -15.80 1.22
CA TRP A 324 -15.06 -16.85 0.30
C TRP A 324 -14.00 -17.12 -0.77
N ALA A 325 -13.58 -18.36 -0.90
CA ALA A 325 -12.73 -18.76 -2.01
C ALA A 325 -13.56 -18.98 -3.28
N GLN A 326 -13.14 -18.37 -4.37
CA GLN A 326 -13.72 -18.58 -5.71
C GLN A 326 -12.77 -19.45 -6.56
N PRO A 327 -13.32 -20.18 -7.55
CA PRO A 327 -12.46 -20.94 -8.48
C PRO A 327 -11.56 -19.99 -9.28
N ARG A 328 -10.38 -20.47 -9.67
CA ARG A 328 -9.36 -19.72 -10.46
C ARG A 328 -9.80 -19.33 -11.87
N SER A 329 -11.08 -19.34 -12.18
CA SER A 329 -11.61 -19.10 -13.53
C SER A 329 -11.38 -17.66 -14.05
N LYS A 330 -11.03 -16.71 -13.17
CA LYS A 330 -10.88 -15.30 -13.52
C LYS A 330 -9.62 -14.73 -12.88
N ALA A 331 -8.74 -14.15 -13.69
CA ALA A 331 -7.61 -13.38 -13.18
C ALA A 331 -8.11 -12.01 -12.70
N VAL A 332 -8.04 -11.76 -11.39
CA VAL A 332 -8.45 -10.51 -10.74
C VAL A 332 -7.23 -9.65 -10.46
N GLU A 333 -7.31 -8.39 -10.88
CA GLU A 333 -6.39 -7.33 -10.53
C GLU A 333 -7.15 -6.35 -9.64
N THR A 334 -6.89 -6.41 -8.33
CA THR A 334 -7.67 -5.68 -7.35
C THR A 334 -7.35 -4.19 -7.35
N VAL A 335 -8.39 -3.38 -7.32
CA VAL A 335 -8.32 -1.96 -6.98
C VAL A 335 -9.24 -1.70 -5.80
N SER A 336 -8.84 -0.82 -4.87
CA SER A 336 -9.62 -0.50 -3.68
C SER A 336 -10.03 0.96 -3.64
N TYR A 337 -11.23 1.21 -3.12
CA TYR A 337 -11.71 2.51 -2.73
C TYR A 337 -12.07 2.50 -1.25
N SER A 338 -11.60 3.50 -0.51
CA SER A 338 -11.82 3.62 0.94
C SER A 338 -12.39 4.98 1.28
N SER A 339 -13.39 5.03 2.17
CA SER A 339 -13.93 6.29 2.66
C SER A 339 -13.00 6.90 3.71
N ARG A 340 -12.15 7.78 3.28
CA ARG A 340 -11.15 8.46 4.12
C ARG A 340 -11.75 9.43 5.11
N LYS A 341 -12.77 10.15 4.69
CA LYS A 341 -13.35 11.27 5.44
C LYS A 341 -14.00 10.89 6.74
N SER A 342 -14.49 9.65 6.84
CA SER A 342 -14.98 9.13 8.10
C SER A 342 -13.93 9.16 9.21
N PHE A 343 -12.63 9.13 8.87
CA PHE A 343 -11.53 9.29 9.81
C PHE A 343 -11.18 10.74 10.11
N LEU A 344 -11.49 11.67 9.22
CA LEU A 344 -11.11 13.08 9.34
C LEU A 344 -12.16 13.92 10.08
N LYS A 345 -13.43 13.52 10.09
CA LYS A 345 -14.54 14.30 10.63
C LYS A 345 -14.45 14.61 12.13
N GLU A 346 -13.77 13.78 12.90
CA GLU A 346 -13.69 13.91 14.36
C GLU A 346 -12.41 14.59 14.85
N HIS A 347 -11.45 14.84 13.97
CA HIS A 347 -10.19 15.45 14.33
C HIS A 347 -10.09 16.87 13.78
N ASN A 348 -9.72 17.82 14.63
CA ASN A 348 -9.43 19.20 14.24
C ASN A 348 -8.08 19.24 13.49
N THR A 349 -8.10 18.84 12.22
CA THR A 349 -6.90 18.55 11.42
C THR A 349 -6.36 19.72 10.64
N LEU A 350 -6.99 20.89 10.75
CA LEU A 350 -6.62 22.07 9.96
C LEU A 350 -5.26 22.67 10.36
N ASP A 351 -4.85 22.56 11.63
CA ASP A 351 -3.61 23.16 12.11
C ASP A 351 -2.32 22.51 11.56
N PRO A 352 -2.19 21.16 11.53
CA PRO A 352 -1.02 20.53 10.91
C PRO A 352 -0.96 20.74 9.40
N ILE A 353 -2.11 20.73 8.71
CA ILE A 353 -2.21 20.88 7.26
C ILE A 353 -1.79 22.30 6.84
N ALA A 354 -2.18 23.32 7.59
CA ALA A 354 -1.84 24.71 7.29
C ALA A 354 -0.33 25.01 7.38
N LYS A 355 0.44 24.16 8.04
CA LYS A 355 1.89 24.28 8.19
C LYS A 355 2.70 23.48 7.17
N MET A 356 2.05 22.70 6.31
CA MET A 356 2.70 21.86 5.32
C MET A 356 2.91 22.60 4.00
N ASP A 357 4.08 22.43 3.40
CA ASP A 357 4.29 22.88 2.03
C ASP A 357 3.52 21.97 1.02
N ASP A 358 3.37 22.45 -0.22
CA ASP A 358 2.59 21.74 -1.25
C ASP A 358 3.07 20.30 -1.50
N VAL A 359 4.37 20.04 -1.38
CA VAL A 359 4.96 18.71 -1.59
C VAL A 359 4.62 17.78 -0.42
N GLN A 360 4.67 18.29 0.79
CA GLN A 360 4.27 17.54 1.98
C GLN A 360 2.77 17.22 1.95
N LEU A 361 1.95 18.20 1.59
CA LEU A 361 0.52 18.06 1.42
C LEU A 361 0.19 16.99 0.37
N GLU A 362 0.82 17.05 -0.80
CA GLU A 362 0.61 16.07 -1.85
C GLU A 362 0.95 14.64 -1.38
N LYS A 363 2.10 14.49 -0.70
CA LYS A 363 2.51 13.21 -0.14
C LYS A 363 1.56 12.67 0.92
N TYR A 364 1.10 13.53 1.82
CA TYR A 364 0.11 13.16 2.84
C TYR A 364 -1.22 12.79 2.23
N TYR A 365 -1.70 13.57 1.27
CA TYR A 365 -2.96 13.27 0.59
C TYR A 365 -2.90 11.96 -0.20
N ARG A 366 -1.78 11.67 -0.84
CA ARG A 366 -1.57 10.40 -1.52
C ARG A 366 -1.68 9.21 -0.57
N ASN A 367 -1.20 9.36 0.66
CA ASN A 367 -1.17 8.27 1.64
C ASN A 367 -2.31 8.32 2.65
N PHE A 368 -3.27 9.21 2.50
CA PHE A 368 -4.45 9.34 3.39
C PHE A 368 -4.12 9.40 4.89
N MET A 369 -3.03 10.05 5.27
CA MET A 369 -2.56 10.02 6.65
C MET A 369 -2.78 11.30 7.43
N VAL A 370 -3.21 12.36 6.75
CA VAL A 370 -3.38 13.66 7.40
C VAL A 370 -4.47 13.59 8.46
N GLY A 371 -4.13 13.97 9.68
CA GLY A 371 -5.04 14.01 10.80
C GLY A 371 -5.39 12.66 11.43
N MET A 372 -4.74 11.58 11.03
CA MET A 372 -4.95 10.26 11.61
C MET A 372 -3.98 9.99 12.77
N ALA A 373 -4.47 9.37 13.83
CA ALA A 373 -3.63 8.78 14.86
C ALA A 373 -2.85 7.57 14.29
N ASP A 374 -1.78 7.15 14.93
CA ASP A 374 -0.95 6.04 14.44
C ASP A 374 -1.73 4.73 14.30
N THR A 375 -2.64 4.43 15.22
CA THR A 375 -3.52 3.26 15.13
C THR A 375 -4.42 3.31 13.90
N GLU A 376 -4.90 4.49 13.52
CA GLU A 376 -5.73 4.71 12.32
C GLU A 376 -4.88 4.56 11.05
N LYS A 377 -3.65 5.09 11.04
CA LYS A 377 -2.68 4.90 9.94
C LYS A 377 -2.37 3.42 9.75
N GLY A 378 -2.13 2.68 10.84
CA GLY A 378 -1.93 1.23 10.81
C GLY A 378 -3.12 0.46 10.27
N PHE A 379 -4.34 0.88 10.62
CA PHE A 379 -5.57 0.30 10.10
C PHE A 379 -5.72 0.54 8.59
N ILE A 380 -5.51 1.77 8.11
CA ILE A 380 -5.59 2.08 6.67
C ILE A 380 -4.54 1.28 5.89
N ALA A 381 -3.32 1.15 6.41
CA ALA A 381 -2.31 0.29 5.82
C ALA A 381 -2.75 -1.19 5.76
N ALA A 382 -3.38 -1.69 6.83
CA ALA A 382 -3.90 -3.07 6.85
C ALA A 382 -5.03 -3.28 5.83
N VAL A 383 -5.91 -2.30 5.61
CA VAL A 383 -6.90 -2.32 4.52
C VAL A 383 -6.19 -2.29 3.15
N GLY A 384 -5.16 -1.46 2.99
CA GLY A 384 -4.31 -1.41 1.79
C GLY A 384 -3.65 -2.77 1.49
N ARG A 385 -3.24 -3.51 2.52
CA ARG A 385 -2.70 -4.87 2.36
C ARG A 385 -3.71 -5.82 1.74
N LEU A 386 -5.00 -5.71 2.08
CA LEU A 386 -6.04 -6.55 1.48
C LEU A 386 -6.12 -6.33 -0.04
N ALA A 387 -5.93 -5.10 -0.51
CA ALA A 387 -5.98 -4.75 -1.92
C ALA A 387 -4.84 -5.36 -2.77
N GLN A 388 -3.78 -5.86 -2.14
CA GLN A 388 -2.68 -6.53 -2.84
C GLN A 388 -3.01 -7.97 -3.22
N TYR A 389 -4.10 -8.54 -2.68
CA TYR A 389 -4.59 -9.87 -3.03
C TYR A 389 -5.66 -9.80 -4.12
N PRO A 390 -5.83 -10.85 -4.94
CA PRO A 390 -6.86 -10.91 -5.98
C PRO A 390 -8.24 -11.11 -5.35
N ILE A 391 -8.75 -10.07 -4.68
CA ILE A 391 -10.03 -10.04 -3.99
C ILE A 391 -11.02 -9.10 -4.66
N VAL A 392 -12.29 -9.41 -4.49
CA VAL A 392 -13.42 -8.54 -4.82
C VAL A 392 -14.39 -8.57 -3.65
N GLY A 393 -14.98 -7.43 -3.31
CA GLY A 393 -15.97 -7.38 -2.26
C GLY A 393 -16.07 -6.02 -1.59
N GLY A 394 -16.81 -5.98 -0.48
CA GLY A 394 -17.00 -4.80 0.35
C GLY A 394 -16.65 -5.08 1.80
N LEU A 395 -16.28 -4.01 2.48
CA LEU A 395 -15.94 -3.98 3.89
C LEU A 395 -16.53 -2.71 4.51
N VAL A 396 -17.30 -2.87 5.58
CA VAL A 396 -17.81 -1.75 6.38
C VAL A 396 -17.51 -2.02 7.84
N ILE A 397 -16.94 -1.04 8.51
CA ILE A 397 -16.60 -1.12 9.93
C ILE A 397 -17.29 0.01 10.66
N HIS A 398 -18.06 -0.36 11.68
CA HIS A 398 -18.71 0.57 12.59
C HIS A 398 -18.04 0.49 13.95
N TRP A 399 -17.50 1.60 14.42
CA TRP A 399 -17.04 1.77 15.79
C TRP A 399 -18.16 2.38 16.62
N GLN A 400 -18.48 1.74 17.72
CA GLN A 400 -19.46 2.16 18.72
C GLN A 400 -18.85 2.01 20.11
N GLU A 401 -19.45 2.59 21.12
CA GLU A 401 -19.00 2.41 22.52
C GLU A 401 -19.01 0.93 22.94
N SER A 402 -19.98 0.17 22.45
CA SER A 402 -20.15 -1.25 22.75
C SER A 402 -19.18 -2.19 22.03
N GLY A 403 -18.41 -1.70 21.07
CA GLY A 403 -17.47 -2.52 20.30
C GLY A 403 -17.35 -2.13 18.83
N VAL A 404 -16.75 -3.03 18.07
CA VAL A 404 -16.50 -2.87 16.63
C VAL A 404 -17.36 -3.88 15.87
N PHE A 405 -18.17 -3.39 14.94
CA PHE A 405 -19.02 -4.21 14.08
C PHE A 405 -18.45 -4.18 12.67
N ILE A 406 -18.23 -5.35 12.09
CA ILE A 406 -17.64 -5.50 10.77
C ILE A 406 -18.57 -6.27 9.87
N ASP A 407 -19.04 -5.61 8.81
CA ASP A 407 -19.73 -6.22 7.68
C ASP A 407 -18.76 -6.47 6.55
N SER A 408 -18.76 -7.65 5.98
CA SER A 408 -17.86 -7.97 4.88
C SER A 408 -18.48 -8.93 3.87
N ASN A 409 -18.00 -8.81 2.64
CA ASN A 409 -18.33 -9.71 1.53
C ASN A 409 -17.09 -9.89 0.65
N LEU A 410 -15.99 -10.38 1.25
CA LEU A 410 -14.71 -10.52 0.57
C LEU A 410 -14.62 -11.89 -0.10
N ALA A 411 -14.38 -11.90 -1.40
CA ALA A 411 -14.15 -13.11 -2.19
C ALA A 411 -12.74 -13.10 -2.77
N ILE A 412 -11.96 -14.18 -2.55
CA ILE A 412 -10.63 -14.34 -3.11
C ILE A 412 -10.69 -15.25 -4.34
N TYR A 413 -10.04 -14.84 -5.42
CA TYR A 413 -10.00 -15.53 -6.72
C TYR A 413 -8.71 -16.33 -6.96
N ASP A 414 -7.82 -16.38 -5.97
CA ASP A 414 -6.65 -17.25 -5.97
C ASP A 414 -6.57 -18.04 -4.67
N PRO A 415 -6.89 -19.34 -4.69
CA PRO A 415 -6.87 -20.19 -3.50
C PRO A 415 -5.50 -20.28 -2.80
N ASP A 416 -4.39 -20.13 -3.54
CA ASP A 416 -3.04 -20.21 -2.98
C ASP A 416 -2.72 -19.00 -2.11
N SER A 417 -3.33 -17.84 -2.42
CA SER A 417 -3.22 -16.62 -1.63
C SER A 417 -4.18 -16.57 -0.42
N LYS A 418 -4.95 -17.64 -0.16
CA LYS A 418 -5.96 -17.62 0.91
C LYS A 418 -5.33 -17.50 2.30
N ALA A 419 -4.27 -18.23 2.58
CA ALA A 419 -3.63 -18.22 3.91
C ALA A 419 -3.02 -16.84 4.24
N PRO A 420 -2.21 -16.21 3.37
CA PRO A 420 -1.71 -14.86 3.61
C PRO A 420 -2.81 -13.80 3.66
N LEU A 421 -3.88 -13.93 2.86
CA LEU A 421 -5.04 -13.04 2.98
C LEU A 421 -5.73 -13.16 4.34
N VAL A 422 -5.89 -14.38 4.87
CA VAL A 422 -6.49 -14.59 6.21
C VAL A 422 -5.67 -13.89 7.28
N LEU A 423 -4.34 -13.95 7.21
CA LEU A 423 -3.47 -13.20 8.12
C LEU A 423 -3.70 -11.68 7.99
N ALA A 424 -3.76 -11.17 6.77
CA ALA A 424 -3.99 -9.75 6.52
C ALA A 424 -5.37 -9.30 7.03
N VAL A 425 -6.41 -10.11 6.84
CA VAL A 425 -7.77 -9.86 7.37
C VAL A 425 -7.76 -9.81 8.90
N ASN A 426 -7.13 -10.78 9.56
CA ASN A 426 -7.07 -10.82 11.02
C ASN A 426 -6.24 -9.64 11.58
N ASN A 427 -5.15 -9.26 10.92
CA ASN A 427 -4.41 -8.05 11.27
C ASN A 427 -5.29 -6.80 11.15
N MET A 428 -6.06 -6.67 10.07
CA MET A 428 -6.98 -5.54 9.86
C MET A 428 -8.07 -5.49 10.96
N VAL A 429 -8.68 -6.63 11.30
CA VAL A 429 -9.67 -6.73 12.39
C VAL A 429 -9.03 -6.31 13.72
N THR A 430 -7.84 -6.80 13.99
CA THR A 430 -7.06 -6.46 15.19
C THR A 430 -6.79 -4.97 15.28
N MET A 431 -6.35 -4.36 14.17
CA MET A 431 -6.13 -2.90 14.11
C MET A 431 -7.43 -2.13 14.34
N ALA A 432 -8.54 -2.55 13.71
CA ALA A 432 -9.84 -1.92 13.91
C ALA A 432 -10.30 -1.94 15.37
N ARG A 433 -10.06 -3.04 16.08
CA ARG A 433 -10.41 -3.19 17.52
C ARG A 433 -9.57 -2.27 18.42
N GLY A 434 -8.36 -1.89 18.00
CA GLY A 434 -7.49 -0.96 18.72
C GLY A 434 -7.87 0.52 18.57
N ILE A 435 -8.81 0.83 17.68
CA ILE A 435 -9.27 2.20 17.43
C ILE A 435 -10.46 2.49 18.35
N LYS A 436 -10.32 3.50 19.22
CA LYS A 436 -11.39 3.99 20.11
C LYS A 436 -12.00 5.26 19.51
N ARG A 437 -13.06 5.08 18.75
CA ARG A 437 -13.83 6.19 18.16
C ARG A 437 -15.27 5.74 17.88
N ILE A 438 -16.14 6.70 17.61
CA ILE A 438 -17.46 6.45 17.03
C ILE A 438 -17.39 6.85 15.55
N GLY A 439 -17.86 5.99 14.65
CA GLY A 439 -17.85 6.30 13.23
C GLY A 439 -17.95 5.08 12.33
N VAL A 440 -17.93 5.33 11.03
CA VAL A 440 -18.06 4.30 9.99
C VAL A 440 -16.93 4.44 8.98
N PHE A 441 -16.28 3.34 8.66
CA PHE A 441 -15.34 3.24 7.56
C PHE A 441 -15.88 2.28 6.50
N LYS A 442 -15.67 2.61 5.24
CA LYS A 442 -16.16 1.83 4.10
C LYS A 442 -15.03 1.62 3.12
N ALA A 443 -14.87 0.40 2.63
CA ALA A 443 -13.94 0.07 1.55
C ALA A 443 -14.58 -0.89 0.56
N CYS A 444 -14.28 -0.71 -0.71
CA CYS A 444 -14.69 -1.58 -1.80
C CYS A 444 -13.48 -2.06 -2.58
N PHE A 445 -13.50 -3.31 -2.98
CA PHE A 445 -12.47 -3.95 -3.76
C PHE A 445 -13.08 -4.44 -5.08
N PHE A 446 -12.48 -4.03 -6.19
CA PHE A 446 -12.98 -4.32 -7.53
C PHE A 446 -11.90 -5.00 -8.36
N ASN A 447 -12.32 -5.69 -9.40
CA ASN A 447 -11.40 -6.08 -10.44
C ASN A 447 -11.21 -4.93 -11.44
N ALA A 448 -10.00 -4.40 -11.55
CA ALA A 448 -9.68 -3.31 -12.46
C ALA A 448 -10.07 -3.60 -13.92
N LYS A 449 -9.99 -4.88 -14.34
CA LYS A 449 -10.35 -5.31 -15.70
C LYS A 449 -11.84 -5.19 -16.02
N ASP A 450 -12.69 -5.13 -14.98
CA ASP A 450 -14.14 -4.99 -15.13
C ASP A 450 -14.60 -3.52 -15.05
N THR A 451 -13.67 -2.58 -14.92
CA THR A 451 -13.96 -1.14 -14.90
C THR A 451 -14.44 -0.68 -16.26
N LEU A 452 -15.59 0.01 -16.29
CA LEU A 452 -16.13 0.61 -17.49
C LEU A 452 -15.65 2.06 -17.62
N HIS A 453 -15.39 2.49 -18.84
CA HIS A 453 -14.82 3.79 -19.15
C HIS A 453 -15.70 4.54 -20.14
N LEU A 454 -16.06 5.78 -19.79
CA LEU A 454 -16.71 6.73 -20.69
C LEU A 454 -15.84 7.98 -20.78
N GLU A 455 -15.72 8.56 -21.97
CA GLU A 455 -14.92 9.76 -22.20
C GLU A 455 -15.80 10.93 -22.66
N ARG A 456 -15.39 12.14 -22.30
CA ARG A 456 -15.96 13.40 -22.81
C ARG A 456 -14.84 14.36 -23.18
N LYS A 457 -15.14 15.36 -24.03
CA LYS A 457 -14.14 16.34 -24.48
C LYS A 457 -13.78 17.34 -23.37
N SER A 458 -14.74 17.76 -22.59
CA SER A 458 -14.58 18.66 -21.44
C SER A 458 -15.74 18.49 -20.46
N THR A 459 -15.67 19.16 -19.32
CA THR A 459 -16.73 19.16 -18.28
C THR A 459 -18.10 19.63 -18.77
N GLU A 460 -18.15 20.42 -19.84
CA GLU A 460 -19.40 20.94 -20.45
C GLU A 460 -20.06 19.93 -21.39
N HIS A 461 -19.35 18.87 -21.77
CA HIS A 461 -19.86 17.86 -22.70
C HIS A 461 -20.35 16.64 -21.93
N GLN A 462 -21.33 15.95 -22.52
CA GLN A 462 -21.79 14.66 -22.03
C GLN A 462 -20.75 13.57 -22.32
N TYR A 463 -20.71 12.56 -21.44
CA TYR A 463 -19.90 11.36 -21.68
C TYR A 463 -20.45 10.58 -22.87
N LYS A 464 -19.57 10.11 -23.73
CA LYS A 464 -19.94 9.30 -24.89
C LYS A 464 -20.00 7.83 -24.48
N ILE A 465 -21.13 7.21 -24.73
CA ILE A 465 -21.28 5.76 -24.61
C ILE A 465 -20.81 5.18 -25.95
N THR A 466 -19.66 4.49 -25.93
CA THR A 466 -19.10 3.81 -27.10
C THR A 466 -19.30 2.31 -26.94
N GLY A 467 -20.06 1.70 -27.85
CA GLY A 467 -20.36 0.27 -27.84
C GLY A 467 -21.43 -0.15 -26.84
N GLU A 468 -21.70 -1.44 -26.76
CA GLU A 468 -22.58 -2.04 -25.75
C GLU A 468 -21.79 -2.26 -24.45
N LEU A 469 -21.72 -1.22 -23.61
CA LEU A 469 -21.09 -1.32 -22.28
C LEU A 469 -22.12 -1.91 -21.30
N GLN A 470 -21.79 -3.05 -20.73
CA GLN A 470 -22.62 -3.72 -19.72
C GLN A 470 -21.86 -3.90 -18.41
N MET A 471 -22.48 -3.53 -17.30
CA MET A 471 -21.94 -3.86 -15.97
C MET A 471 -21.98 -5.38 -15.75
N PRO A 472 -20.84 -6.02 -15.43
CA PRO A 472 -20.81 -7.44 -15.12
C PRO A 472 -21.53 -7.74 -13.81
N PHE A 473 -22.12 -8.92 -13.68
CA PHE A 473 -22.59 -9.46 -12.40
C PHE A 473 -22.54 -10.98 -12.41
N GLU A 474 -22.41 -11.55 -11.23
CA GLU A 474 -22.48 -12.99 -10.98
C GLU A 474 -23.86 -13.37 -10.47
N VAL A 475 -24.29 -14.59 -10.74
CA VAL A 475 -25.52 -15.17 -10.16
C VAL A 475 -25.12 -16.18 -9.10
N GLY A 476 -25.61 -15.98 -7.89
CA GLY A 476 -25.35 -16.89 -6.77
C GLY A 476 -26.41 -17.99 -6.70
N ASP A 477 -26.02 -19.12 -6.14
CA ASP A 477 -26.87 -20.33 -6.07
C ASP A 477 -27.86 -20.33 -4.89
N VAL A 478 -28.00 -19.28 -4.11
CA VAL A 478 -28.64 -19.39 -2.79
C VAL A 478 -29.97 -18.68 -2.68
N PRO A 479 -31.00 -19.42 -2.30
CA PRO A 479 -32.33 -18.93 -1.99
C PRO A 479 -32.53 -18.67 -0.49
N THR A 480 -31.65 -18.04 0.25
CA THR A 480 -32.00 -17.54 1.57
C THR A 480 -32.61 -16.16 1.42
N LEU A 481 -33.92 -16.10 1.61
CA LEU A 481 -34.69 -14.87 1.75
C LEU A 481 -34.16 -14.13 3.00
N GLU A 482 -33.27 -13.17 2.80
CA GLU A 482 -32.92 -12.21 3.85
C GLU A 482 -34.04 -11.19 3.99
N ASP A 483 -34.26 -10.74 5.21
CA ASP A 483 -35.28 -9.76 5.53
C ASP A 483 -35.03 -8.46 4.76
N LYS A 484 -35.98 -8.04 3.94
CA LYS A 484 -35.91 -6.85 3.08
C LYS A 484 -35.69 -5.55 3.86
N SER A 485 -35.92 -5.55 5.19
CA SER A 485 -35.80 -4.40 6.07
C SER A 485 -34.35 -3.97 6.37
N ARG A 486 -33.33 -4.70 5.90
CA ARG A 486 -31.92 -4.49 6.24
C ARG A 486 -31.05 -4.14 5.03
N LEU A 487 -31.59 -3.34 4.14
CA LEU A 487 -30.87 -2.84 2.97
C LEU A 487 -30.16 -1.54 3.34
N HIS A 488 -28.85 -1.60 3.54
CA HIS A 488 -28.03 -0.41 3.76
C HIS A 488 -27.26 -0.05 2.51
N SER A 489 -27.45 1.17 2.05
CA SER A 489 -26.57 1.85 1.16
C SER A 489 -25.50 2.60 1.98
N TYR A 490 -24.25 2.36 1.70
CA TYR A 490 -23.15 2.89 2.51
C TYR A 490 -22.43 4.07 1.89
N PHE A 491 -22.67 4.41 0.62
CA PHE A 491 -22.03 5.53 -0.07
C PHE A 491 -22.98 6.66 -0.43
N GLU A 492 -24.26 6.53 -0.10
CA GLU A 492 -25.30 7.49 -0.47
C GLU A 492 -25.37 8.74 0.41
N ASP A 493 -24.53 8.87 1.41
CA ASP A 493 -24.77 9.90 2.41
C ASP A 493 -24.76 11.34 1.86
N GLY A 494 -24.38 11.57 0.60
CA GLY A 494 -24.57 12.84 -0.13
C GLY A 494 -24.14 14.11 0.63
N LYS A 495 -23.70 13.92 1.85
CA LYS A 495 -23.35 14.95 2.83
C LYS A 495 -21.87 15.25 2.89
N ASP A 496 -21.08 14.47 2.19
CA ASP A 496 -19.64 14.67 2.19
C ASP A 496 -19.22 15.49 0.96
N PRO A 497 -18.83 16.79 1.12
CA PRO A 497 -18.63 17.71 -0.01
C PRO A 497 -17.59 17.28 -1.03
N GLU A 498 -16.72 16.33 -0.71
CA GLU A 498 -15.67 15.87 -1.61
C GLU A 498 -16.00 14.54 -2.31
N GLU A 499 -17.00 13.80 -1.81
CA GLU A 499 -17.57 12.62 -2.45
C GLU A 499 -18.80 12.96 -3.29
N ASN A 500 -19.21 14.24 -3.29
CA ASN A 500 -20.43 14.74 -3.94
C ASN A 500 -20.31 14.79 -5.45
N LEU A 501 -20.36 13.64 -6.06
CA LEU A 501 -20.88 13.58 -7.41
C LEU A 501 -22.40 13.42 -7.31
N GLU A 502 -23.17 14.45 -7.68
CA GLU A 502 -24.63 14.33 -7.81
C GLU A 502 -24.95 13.41 -8.97
N LEU A 503 -25.57 12.28 -8.66
CA LEU A 503 -26.04 11.37 -9.69
C LEU A 503 -27.38 11.88 -10.25
N PRO A 504 -27.60 11.77 -11.58
CA PRO A 504 -28.89 12.09 -12.19
C PRO A 504 -30.06 11.36 -11.50
N ALA A 505 -31.21 12.02 -11.41
CA ALA A 505 -32.40 11.46 -10.76
C ALA A 505 -32.81 10.10 -11.35
N GLU A 506 -32.58 9.89 -12.63
CA GLU A 506 -32.85 8.63 -13.31
C GLU A 506 -31.95 7.50 -12.78
N ILE A 507 -30.65 7.77 -12.56
CA ILE A 507 -29.74 6.79 -11.97
C ILE A 507 -30.15 6.49 -10.53
N MET A 508 -30.49 7.51 -9.74
CA MET A 508 -30.96 7.33 -8.37
C MET A 508 -32.22 6.48 -8.30
N THR A 509 -33.15 6.69 -9.22
CA THR A 509 -34.38 5.87 -9.33
C THR A 509 -34.05 4.40 -9.62
N GLU A 510 -33.14 4.15 -10.58
CA GLU A 510 -32.73 2.79 -10.90
C GLU A 510 -31.95 2.11 -9.78
N LEU A 511 -31.09 2.84 -9.07
CA LEU A 511 -30.43 2.34 -7.85
C LEU A 511 -31.47 1.98 -6.76
N GLY A 512 -32.54 2.76 -6.64
CA GLY A 512 -33.67 2.46 -5.76
C GLY A 512 -34.38 1.14 -6.15
N TRP A 513 -34.63 0.90 -7.44
CA TRP A 513 -35.17 -0.36 -7.93
C TRP A 513 -34.17 -1.52 -7.74
N LEU A 514 -32.90 -1.30 -8.05
CA LEU A 514 -31.84 -2.29 -7.84
C LEU A 514 -31.76 -2.71 -6.37
N ASN A 515 -31.92 -1.76 -5.45
CA ASN A 515 -31.89 -2.01 -4.01
C ASN A 515 -33.02 -2.93 -3.53
N GLN A 516 -34.17 -2.99 -4.23
CA GLN A 516 -35.26 -3.89 -3.92
C GLN A 516 -35.02 -5.34 -4.39
N ILE A 517 -34.06 -5.57 -5.29
CA ILE A 517 -33.69 -6.90 -5.75
C ILE A 517 -32.69 -7.49 -4.76
N HIS A 518 -32.87 -8.76 -4.39
CA HIS A 518 -31.97 -9.43 -3.47
C HIS A 518 -30.59 -9.71 -4.12
N HIS A 519 -29.62 -8.89 -3.77
CA HIS A 519 -28.25 -8.96 -4.29
C HIS A 519 -27.26 -8.43 -3.26
N THR A 520 -25.98 -8.63 -3.51
CA THR A 520 -24.88 -7.97 -2.81
C THR A 520 -23.95 -7.36 -3.83
N GLY A 521 -23.28 -6.29 -3.45
CA GLY A 521 -22.31 -5.66 -4.33
C GLY A 521 -22.17 -4.17 -4.14
N CYS A 522 -21.43 -3.57 -5.03
CA CYS A 522 -21.13 -2.15 -5.03
C CYS A 522 -21.02 -1.62 -6.46
N ILE A 523 -21.44 -0.39 -6.65
CA ILE A 523 -21.22 0.41 -7.87
C ILE A 523 -20.60 1.73 -7.42
N ILE A 524 -19.48 2.13 -8.01
CA ILE A 524 -18.86 3.44 -7.78
C ILE A 524 -18.70 4.16 -9.12
N PHE A 525 -19.15 5.41 -9.16
CA PHE A 525 -18.94 6.35 -10.23
C PHE A 525 -17.83 7.30 -9.84
N GLU A 526 -16.69 7.26 -10.54
CA GLU A 526 -15.58 8.20 -10.40
C GLU A 526 -15.55 9.11 -11.63
N ALA A 527 -16.11 10.31 -11.49
CA ALA A 527 -16.17 11.30 -12.55
C ALA A 527 -14.97 12.24 -12.49
N LEU A 528 -14.14 12.20 -13.52
CA LEU A 528 -13.02 13.09 -13.78
C LEU A 528 -13.42 14.13 -14.84
N PRO A 529 -12.65 15.21 -15.05
CA PRO A 529 -13.01 16.25 -16.02
C PRO A 529 -13.39 15.73 -17.40
N ASN A 530 -12.68 14.74 -17.92
CA ASN A 530 -12.86 14.18 -19.25
C ASN A 530 -13.04 12.66 -19.29
N HIS A 531 -13.12 12.01 -18.14
CA HIS A 531 -13.16 10.56 -18.03
C HIS A 531 -14.05 10.14 -16.85
N LEU A 532 -15.01 9.26 -17.08
CA LEU A 532 -15.82 8.60 -16.07
C LEU A 532 -15.42 7.13 -16.01
N LYS A 533 -15.10 6.66 -14.80
CA LYS A 533 -14.92 5.26 -14.50
C LYS A 533 -16.12 4.76 -13.70
N ILE A 534 -16.62 3.60 -14.08
CA ILE A 534 -17.67 2.90 -13.33
C ILE A 534 -17.09 1.58 -12.87
N HIS A 535 -16.87 1.48 -11.56
CA HIS A 535 -16.39 0.26 -10.91
C HIS A 535 -17.57 -0.48 -10.34
N SER A 536 -17.63 -1.77 -10.56
CA SER A 536 -18.71 -2.57 -9.98
C SER A 536 -18.25 -3.97 -9.62
N TYR A 537 -18.76 -4.48 -8.53
CA TYR A 537 -18.91 -5.91 -8.31
C TYR A 537 -20.33 -6.16 -7.84
N LEU A 538 -21.00 -7.11 -8.46
CA LEU A 538 -22.40 -7.37 -8.20
C LEU A 538 -22.64 -8.88 -8.25
N ARG A 539 -23.35 -9.39 -7.22
CA ARG A 539 -23.78 -10.77 -7.17
C ARG A 539 -25.27 -10.84 -6.85
N LEU A 540 -26.04 -11.30 -7.83
CA LEU A 540 -27.46 -11.52 -7.69
C LEU A 540 -27.70 -12.78 -6.84
N LEU A 541 -28.48 -12.65 -5.76
CA LEU A 541 -28.81 -13.74 -4.84
C LEU A 541 -30.17 -14.38 -5.15
N ASN A 542 -30.98 -13.77 -6.03
CA ASN A 542 -32.25 -14.32 -6.48
C ASN A 542 -32.21 -14.55 -8.01
N PRO A 543 -31.85 -15.75 -8.50
CA PRO A 543 -31.72 -16.04 -9.93
C PRO A 543 -32.99 -15.76 -10.74
N ARG A 544 -34.18 -15.86 -10.12
CA ARG A 544 -35.47 -15.58 -10.80
C ARG A 544 -35.63 -14.11 -11.20
N LYS A 545 -34.83 -13.21 -10.64
CA LYS A 545 -34.85 -11.77 -10.92
C LYS A 545 -33.75 -11.33 -11.90
N GLN A 546 -33.06 -12.26 -12.56
CA GLN A 546 -31.92 -11.96 -13.41
C GLN A 546 -32.25 -10.97 -14.53
N ALA A 547 -33.39 -11.13 -15.20
CA ALA A 547 -33.82 -10.23 -16.28
C ALA A 547 -34.10 -8.81 -15.75
N ALA A 548 -34.79 -8.69 -14.61
CA ALA A 548 -35.07 -7.40 -13.98
C ALA A 548 -33.81 -6.72 -13.48
N PHE A 549 -32.88 -7.51 -12.92
CA PHE A 549 -31.59 -7.01 -12.45
C PHE A 549 -30.76 -6.46 -13.60
N ARG A 550 -30.63 -7.22 -14.72
CA ARG A 550 -29.95 -6.77 -15.94
C ARG A 550 -30.57 -5.49 -16.46
N ALA A 551 -31.91 -5.43 -16.57
CA ALA A 551 -32.61 -4.26 -17.08
C ALA A 551 -32.36 -2.99 -16.24
N CYS A 552 -32.25 -3.10 -14.89
CA CYS A 552 -31.84 -1.97 -14.05
C CYS A 552 -30.42 -1.51 -14.36
N LEU A 553 -29.46 -2.44 -14.47
CA LEU A 553 -28.07 -2.10 -14.77
C LEU A 553 -27.93 -1.44 -16.15
N ASP A 554 -28.64 -1.93 -17.16
CA ASP A 554 -28.62 -1.38 -18.52
C ASP A 554 -29.22 0.05 -18.55
N ARG A 555 -30.29 0.32 -17.76
CA ARG A 555 -30.83 1.67 -17.62
C ARG A 555 -29.87 2.61 -16.89
N ILE A 556 -29.19 2.15 -15.82
CA ILE A 556 -28.12 2.93 -15.18
C ILE A 556 -27.06 3.32 -16.21
N MET A 557 -26.61 2.37 -17.04
CA MET A 557 -25.62 2.65 -18.07
C MET A 557 -26.14 3.63 -19.13
N THR A 558 -27.38 3.52 -19.54
CA THR A 558 -28.02 4.44 -20.50
C THR A 558 -28.00 5.88 -19.99
N HIS A 559 -28.16 6.07 -18.68
CA HIS A 559 -28.18 7.40 -18.05
C HIS A 559 -26.81 7.88 -17.56
N ALA A 560 -25.77 7.06 -17.66
CA ALA A 560 -24.41 7.43 -17.21
C ALA A 560 -23.84 8.63 -17.99
N ASN A 561 -24.30 8.86 -19.23
CA ASN A 561 -23.93 10.03 -20.04
C ASN A 561 -24.42 11.36 -19.45
N LYS A 562 -25.46 11.34 -18.61
CA LYS A 562 -26.03 12.53 -17.96
C LYS A 562 -25.27 12.98 -16.72
N ILE A 563 -24.32 12.18 -16.24
CA ILE A 563 -23.49 12.53 -15.08
C ILE A 563 -22.69 13.79 -15.39
N GLN A 564 -22.84 14.80 -14.54
CA GLN A 564 -22.15 16.09 -14.63
C GLN A 564 -21.25 16.30 -13.42
N GLY A 565 -20.35 17.27 -13.53
CA GLY A 565 -19.40 17.56 -12.43
C GLY A 565 -18.23 16.57 -12.38
N HIS A 566 -17.59 16.55 -11.21
CA HIS A 566 -16.51 15.61 -10.86
C HIS A 566 -16.64 15.24 -9.39
N GLY A 567 -16.12 14.07 -9.08
CA GLY A 567 -16.18 13.51 -7.74
C GLY A 567 -16.49 12.03 -7.79
N ILE A 568 -16.86 11.51 -6.66
CA ILE A 568 -17.18 10.09 -6.50
C ILE A 568 -18.55 9.97 -5.86
N SER A 569 -19.34 9.06 -6.40
CA SER A 569 -20.60 8.64 -5.81
C SER A 569 -20.71 7.12 -5.92
N GLY A 570 -21.38 6.48 -4.97
CA GLY A 570 -21.45 5.03 -4.96
C GLY A 570 -22.63 4.49 -4.18
N PHE A 571 -22.90 3.23 -4.49
CA PHE A 571 -23.91 2.41 -3.86
C PHE A 571 -23.27 1.10 -3.43
N MET A 572 -23.46 0.68 -2.16
CA MET A 572 -22.99 -0.59 -1.65
C MET A 572 -24.11 -1.30 -0.87
N LYS A 573 -24.23 -2.58 -1.10
CA LYS A 573 -25.14 -3.45 -0.38
C LYS A 573 -24.42 -4.71 0.10
N LEU A 574 -24.38 -4.91 1.42
CA LEU A 574 -23.76 -6.07 2.05
C LEU A 574 -24.79 -6.95 2.77
N PRO A 575 -24.59 -8.28 2.81
CA PRO A 575 -25.46 -9.19 3.54
C PRO A 575 -25.27 -9.02 5.04
N TYR A 576 -26.29 -8.64 5.77
CA TYR A 576 -26.26 -8.45 7.23
C TYR A 576 -25.82 -9.71 8.01
N LYS A 577 -26.12 -10.90 7.52
CA LYS A 577 -25.72 -12.17 8.17
C LYS A 577 -24.20 -12.34 8.31
N ASN A 578 -23.42 -11.54 7.58
CA ASN A 578 -21.96 -11.57 7.62
C ASN A 578 -21.37 -10.63 8.67
N THR A 579 -22.21 -9.84 9.36
CA THR A 579 -21.76 -8.94 10.43
C THR A 579 -21.12 -9.74 11.56
N ARG A 580 -19.93 -9.30 11.99
CA ARG A 580 -19.22 -9.80 13.16
C ARG A 580 -19.03 -8.67 14.16
N GLN A 581 -19.23 -8.99 15.42
CA GLN A 581 -19.03 -8.07 16.53
C GLN A 581 -17.77 -8.45 17.30
N PHE A 582 -16.97 -7.46 17.63
CA PHE A 582 -15.74 -7.60 18.41
C PHE A 582 -15.74 -6.58 19.54
N SER A 583 -15.16 -6.95 20.69
CA SER A 583 -14.87 -6.00 21.76
C SER A 583 -13.69 -5.11 21.36
N HIS A 584 -13.70 -3.86 21.82
CA HIS A 584 -12.51 -3.01 21.77
C HIS A 584 -11.36 -3.67 22.54
N ILE A 585 -10.15 -3.34 22.07
CA ILE A 585 -8.93 -3.73 22.77
C ILE A 585 -8.59 -2.64 23.76
N ASP A 586 -8.63 -3.00 25.03
CA ASP A 586 -8.40 -2.09 26.16
C ASP A 586 -7.10 -2.40 26.89
N ARG A 587 -6.31 -3.31 26.35
CA ARG A 587 -5.13 -3.83 27.01
C ARG A 587 -3.87 -3.06 26.62
N LYS A 588 -2.85 -3.10 27.48
CA LYS A 588 -1.50 -2.72 27.11
C LYS A 588 -1.02 -3.64 25.98
N ALA A 589 -0.14 -3.12 25.11
CA ALA A 589 0.39 -3.86 23.97
C ALA A 589 0.93 -5.26 24.34
N ASP A 590 1.51 -5.40 25.53
CA ASP A 590 2.08 -6.65 26.05
C ASP A 590 1.04 -7.77 26.29
N ASP A 591 -0.22 -7.40 26.50
CA ASP A 591 -1.32 -8.36 26.80
C ASP A 591 -2.03 -8.84 25.53
N PHE A 592 -1.66 -8.29 24.37
CA PHE A 592 -2.65 -8.19 23.30
C PHE A 592 -2.66 -9.32 22.29
N TYR A 593 -1.54 -9.91 21.97
CA TYR A 593 -1.52 -10.96 20.94
C TYR A 593 -0.47 -12.03 21.25
N PRO A 594 -0.80 -12.98 22.13
CA PRO A 594 0.17 -14.02 22.42
C PRO A 594 0.28 -14.99 21.23
N ARG A 595 1.09 -14.65 20.25
CA ARG A 595 1.65 -15.64 19.33
C ARG A 595 2.82 -16.38 20.00
N ASN A 596 3.03 -16.13 21.29
CA ASN A 596 3.99 -16.89 22.08
C ASN A 596 3.37 -18.27 22.39
N PRO A 597 3.96 -19.38 21.93
CA PRO A 597 3.44 -20.73 22.17
C PRO A 597 3.19 -21.07 23.64
N LYS A 598 3.99 -20.50 24.56
CA LYS A 598 3.83 -20.70 26.00
C LYS A 598 2.53 -20.11 26.55
N VAL A 599 2.05 -19.01 25.98
CA VAL A 599 0.80 -18.37 26.41
C VAL A 599 -0.40 -19.07 25.77
N ILE A 600 -0.30 -19.50 24.52
CA ILE A 600 -1.35 -20.29 23.85
C ILE A 600 -1.58 -21.62 24.58
N VAL A 601 -0.51 -22.28 25.00
CA VAL A 601 -0.59 -23.54 25.77
C VAL A 601 -1.20 -23.29 27.17
N ALA A 602 -0.90 -22.16 27.81
CA ALA A 602 -1.47 -21.81 29.11
C ALA A 602 -2.99 -21.50 29.02
N GLU A 603 -3.42 -20.81 27.97
CA GLU A 603 -4.86 -20.55 27.74
C GLU A 603 -5.65 -21.80 27.35
N ALA A 604 -5.04 -22.73 26.61
CA ALA A 604 -5.65 -23.99 26.24
C ALA A 604 -5.79 -24.97 27.44
N THR A 605 -5.05 -24.77 28.51
CA THR A 605 -5.08 -25.59 29.72
C THR A 605 -5.99 -25.05 30.84
N LEU A 606 -6.56 -23.84 30.67
CA LEU A 606 -7.54 -23.33 31.63
C LEU A 606 -8.86 -24.13 31.48
N PRO A 607 -9.33 -24.79 32.54
CA PRO A 607 -10.60 -25.53 32.49
C PRO A 607 -11.72 -24.52 32.22
N GLN A 608 -12.54 -24.83 31.21
CA GLN A 608 -13.80 -24.14 31.00
C GLN A 608 -14.61 -24.24 32.31
N THR A 609 -14.64 -23.16 33.05
CA THR A 609 -15.58 -23.06 34.18
C THR A 609 -17.01 -23.13 33.60
N LYS A 610 -17.70 -24.14 34.03
CA LYS A 610 -19.10 -24.46 33.70
C LYS A 610 -20.05 -23.30 33.95
#